data_1e7d3d609774b2b10ddd2e3478eaf0b9
#
_entry.id   1e7d3d609774b2b10ddd2e3478eaf0b9
#
_cell.length_a   1.000
_cell.length_b   1.000
_cell.length_c   1.000
_cell.angle_alpha   90.00
_cell.angle_beta   90.00
_cell.angle_gamma   90.00
#
_symmetry.space_group_name_H-M   'P 1'
#
loop_
_entity.id
_entity.type
_entity.pdbx_description
1 polymer ?
#
loop_
_entity_poly.entity_id
_entity_poly.type
_entity_poly.pdbx_seq_one_letter_code
_entity_poly.pdbx_strand_id
1 'polypeptide(L)'
;MTYAASQYQKQSGSYLSSREVEVMAFRHVNTLLTQAKDHDKKVAALAANLKLWSILSLSVERVDCPLPAVLRDDLLKVGSWSMRYSNAAFNAPKDLQPLVDINNDMIE
;
A
#
# COMPACT_ATOMS: atom_id res chain seq x y z
N MET A 1 -1.91 -13.28 3.95
CA MET A 1 -0.95 -12.17 4.16
C MET A 1 0.40 -12.52 3.56
N THR A 2 1.07 -11.58 2.93
CA THR A 2 2.42 -11.81 2.40
C THR A 2 3.44 -11.86 3.53
N TYR A 3 4.59 -12.52 3.28
CA TYR A 3 5.69 -12.55 4.23
C TYR A 3 6.18 -11.13 4.57
N ALA A 4 6.33 -10.28 3.55
CA ALA A 4 6.78 -8.91 3.73
C ALA A 4 5.84 -8.10 4.63
N ALA A 5 4.53 -8.19 4.40
CA ALA A 5 3.53 -7.50 5.21
C ALA A 5 3.55 -8.01 6.66
N SER A 6 3.65 -9.32 6.85
CA SER A 6 3.72 -9.92 8.19
C SER A 6 4.95 -9.43 8.97
N GLN A 7 6.12 -9.41 8.34
CA GLN A 7 7.34 -8.94 8.98
C GLN A 7 7.32 -7.45 9.25
N TYR A 8 6.74 -6.67 8.33
CA TYR A 8 6.56 -5.23 8.53
C TYR A 8 5.70 -4.95 9.76
N GLN A 9 4.60 -5.67 9.92
CA GLN A 9 3.74 -5.52 11.09
C GLN A 9 4.49 -5.84 12.40
N LYS A 10 5.29 -6.89 12.42
CA LYS A 10 6.10 -7.26 13.59
C LYS A 10 7.12 -6.18 13.94
N GLN A 11 7.82 -5.65 12.95
CA GLN A 11 8.85 -4.62 13.17
C GLN A 11 8.25 -3.29 13.61
N SER A 12 7.03 -2.99 13.17
CA SER A 12 6.32 -1.75 13.52
C SER A 12 5.61 -1.82 14.87
N GLY A 13 5.56 -2.97 15.52
CA GLY A 13 4.79 -3.19 16.73
C GLY A 13 5.16 -2.28 17.90
N SER A 14 6.43 -1.84 17.98
CA SER A 14 6.88 -0.91 19.03
C SER A 14 6.46 0.53 18.81
N TYR A 15 5.90 0.88 17.65
CA TYR A 15 5.44 2.21 17.27
C TYR A 15 3.94 2.19 16.99
N LEU A 16 3.16 1.87 18.03
CA LEU A 16 1.72 1.62 17.90
C LEU A 16 0.98 2.76 17.19
N SER A 17 1.27 4.02 17.54
CA SER A 17 0.56 5.15 16.93
C SER A 17 0.85 5.27 15.43
N SER A 18 2.09 5.06 15.02
CA SER A 18 2.46 5.05 13.60
C SER A 18 1.81 3.88 12.87
N ARG A 19 1.81 2.70 13.49
CA ARG A 19 1.17 1.51 12.92
C ARG A 19 -0.32 1.69 12.78
N GLU A 20 -0.98 2.28 13.79
CA GLU A 20 -2.41 2.56 13.74
C GLU A 20 -2.76 3.53 12.60
N VAL A 21 -1.97 4.58 12.43
CA VAL A 21 -2.15 5.55 11.33
C VAL A 21 -2.01 4.86 9.97
N GLU A 22 -1.01 4.00 9.82
CA GLU A 22 -0.83 3.25 8.57
C GLU A 22 -2.00 2.32 8.28
N VAL A 23 -2.47 1.59 9.28
CA VAL A 23 -3.64 0.71 9.13
C VAL A 23 -4.86 1.52 8.71
N MET A 24 -5.09 2.66 9.34
CA MET A 24 -6.20 3.54 8.97
C MET A 24 -6.08 4.05 7.54
N ALA A 25 -4.87 4.40 7.11
CA ALA A 25 -4.61 4.86 5.74
C ALA A 25 -4.91 3.76 4.72
N PHE A 26 -4.45 2.53 4.96
CA PHE A 26 -4.74 1.40 4.07
C PHE A 26 -6.24 1.08 4.03
N ARG A 27 -6.91 1.11 5.18
CA ARG A 27 -8.37 0.90 5.23
C ARG A 27 -9.12 1.97 4.45
N HIS A 28 -8.72 3.24 4.60
CA HIS A 28 -9.33 4.35 3.88
C HIS A 28 -9.18 4.18 2.37
N VAL A 29 -7.96 3.88 1.91
CA VAL A 29 -7.70 3.67 0.49
C VAL A 29 -8.51 2.48 -0.03
N ASN A 30 -8.58 1.38 0.72
CA ASN A 30 -9.38 0.23 0.31
C ASN A 30 -10.86 0.55 0.22
N THR A 31 -11.38 1.38 1.12
CA THR A 31 -12.76 1.86 1.03
C THR A 31 -12.97 2.63 -0.28
N LEU A 32 -12.06 3.53 -0.62
CA LEU A 32 -12.14 4.28 -1.88
C LEU A 32 -12.10 3.35 -3.10
N LEU A 33 -11.19 2.37 -3.10
CA LEU A 33 -11.06 1.42 -4.20
C LEU A 33 -12.31 0.56 -4.38
N THR A 34 -12.90 0.08 -3.29
CA THR A 34 -14.09 -0.77 -3.35
C THR A 34 -15.35 -0.01 -3.70
N GLN A 35 -15.40 1.28 -3.41
CA GLN A 35 -16.55 2.14 -3.69
C GLN A 35 -16.42 2.92 -5.00
N ALA A 36 -15.38 2.68 -5.78
CA ALA A 36 -15.11 3.39 -7.04
C ALA A 36 -16.04 2.91 -8.15
N LYS A 37 -17.26 3.45 -8.18
CA LYS A 37 -18.32 3.03 -9.14
C LYS A 37 -18.33 3.85 -10.43
N ASP A 38 -17.65 4.97 -10.46
CA ASP A 38 -17.55 5.81 -11.65
C ASP A 38 -16.10 6.23 -11.89
N HIS A 39 -15.84 6.87 -13.03
CA HIS A 39 -14.49 7.23 -13.45
C HIS A 39 -13.83 8.19 -12.45
N ASP A 40 -14.54 9.21 -11.99
CA ASP A 40 -13.96 10.21 -11.08
C ASP A 40 -13.57 9.59 -9.74
N LYS A 41 -14.41 8.72 -9.20
CA LYS A 41 -14.11 7.99 -7.97
C LYS A 41 -12.96 7.01 -8.16
N LYS A 42 -12.90 6.36 -9.32
CA LYS A 42 -11.78 5.47 -9.66
C LYS A 42 -10.47 6.25 -9.69
N VAL A 43 -10.44 7.41 -10.34
CA VAL A 43 -9.24 8.26 -10.41
C VAL A 43 -8.80 8.69 -9.00
N ALA A 44 -9.74 9.13 -8.17
CA ALA A 44 -9.46 9.54 -6.79
C ALA A 44 -8.89 8.38 -5.97
N ALA A 45 -9.48 7.19 -6.10
CA ALA A 45 -9.02 6.00 -5.37
C ALA A 45 -7.62 5.58 -5.80
N LEU A 46 -7.35 5.57 -7.10
CA LEU A 46 -6.03 5.21 -7.63
C LEU A 46 -4.96 6.22 -7.23
N ALA A 47 -5.30 7.52 -7.25
CA ALA A 47 -4.39 8.56 -6.81
C ALA A 47 -4.05 8.41 -5.32
N ALA A 48 -5.04 8.09 -4.50
CA ALA A 48 -4.83 7.85 -3.07
C ALA A 48 -3.93 6.63 -2.84
N ASN A 49 -4.14 5.56 -3.61
CA ASN A 49 -3.32 4.34 -3.51
C ASN A 49 -1.87 4.61 -3.92
N LEU A 50 -1.67 5.34 -5.02
CA LEU A 50 -0.34 5.75 -5.47
C LEU A 50 0.38 6.55 -4.39
N LYS A 51 -0.30 7.53 -3.80
CA LYS A 51 0.29 8.38 -2.78
C LYS A 51 0.70 7.58 -1.55
N LEU A 52 -0.16 6.68 -1.09
CA LEU A 52 0.11 5.85 0.08
C LEU A 52 1.36 4.98 -0.14
N TRP A 53 1.41 4.25 -1.24
CA TRP A 53 2.54 3.38 -1.55
C TRP A 53 3.82 4.17 -1.85
N SER A 54 3.70 5.36 -2.44
CA SER A 54 4.84 6.25 -2.68
C SER A 54 5.46 6.69 -1.35
N ILE A 55 4.64 7.12 -0.40
CA ILE A 55 5.11 7.54 0.93
C ILE A 55 5.76 6.37 1.67
N LEU A 56 5.12 5.21 1.66
CA LEU A 56 5.66 4.03 2.32
C LEU A 56 7.00 3.61 1.70
N SER A 57 7.09 3.60 0.37
CA SER A 57 8.31 3.23 -0.34
C SER A 57 9.47 4.18 0.00
N LEU A 58 9.19 5.49 0.06
CA LEU A 58 10.20 6.47 0.46
C LEU A 58 10.69 6.24 1.89
N SER A 59 9.78 5.91 2.81
CA SER A 59 10.15 5.59 4.19
C SER A 59 11.03 4.36 4.27
N VAL A 60 10.74 3.34 3.48
CA VAL A 60 11.50 2.08 3.45
C VAL A 60 12.88 2.27 2.84
N GLU A 61 13.03 3.19 1.88
CA GLU A 61 14.31 3.49 1.23
C GLU A 61 15.27 4.30 2.09
N ARG A 62 14.80 4.90 3.19
CA ARG A 62 15.65 5.75 4.03
C ARG A 62 16.78 4.94 4.63
N VAL A 63 17.96 5.59 4.72
CA VAL A 63 19.16 4.98 5.30
C VAL A 63 18.92 4.55 6.76
N ASP A 64 18.11 5.32 7.49
CA ASP A 64 17.81 5.07 8.90
C ASP A 64 16.61 4.14 9.11
N CYS A 65 16.08 3.53 8.05
CA CYS A 65 14.98 2.58 8.16
C CYS A 65 15.42 1.36 8.99
N PRO A 66 14.69 1.01 10.07
CA PRO A 66 15.10 -0.07 10.97
C PRO A 66 14.81 -1.47 10.44
N LEU A 67 14.12 -1.58 9.30
CA LEU A 67 13.73 -2.87 8.76
C LEU A 67 14.93 -3.61 8.13
N PRO A 68 14.98 -4.96 8.25
CA PRO A 68 16.01 -5.75 7.57
C PRO A 68 16.00 -5.54 6.06
N ALA A 69 17.16 -5.66 5.42
CA ALA A 69 17.32 -5.39 4.00
C ALA A 69 16.38 -6.25 3.12
N VAL A 70 16.24 -7.54 3.46
CA VAL A 70 15.37 -8.46 2.71
C VAL A 70 13.92 -7.98 2.75
N LEU A 71 13.45 -7.57 3.93
CA LEU A 71 12.09 -7.06 4.08
C LEU A 71 11.89 -5.75 3.32
N ARG A 72 12.87 -4.85 3.39
CA ARG A 72 12.82 -3.58 2.64
C ARG A 72 12.72 -3.84 1.13
N ASP A 73 13.53 -4.76 0.62
CA ASP A 73 13.50 -5.11 -0.80
C ASP A 73 12.14 -5.67 -1.22
N ASP A 74 11.56 -6.55 -0.41
CA ASP A 74 10.25 -7.13 -0.69
C ASP A 74 9.15 -6.06 -0.68
N LEU A 75 9.17 -5.15 0.29
CA LEU A 75 8.20 -4.06 0.35
C LEU A 75 8.32 -3.12 -0.83
N LEU A 76 9.55 -2.82 -1.27
CA LEU A 76 9.78 -1.97 -2.44
C LEU A 76 9.29 -2.63 -3.72
N LYS A 77 9.45 -3.95 -3.85
CA LYS A 77 8.92 -4.70 -5.00
C LYS A 77 7.40 -4.68 -5.03
N VAL A 78 6.76 -4.93 -3.91
CA VAL A 78 5.30 -4.89 -3.78
C VAL A 78 4.78 -3.48 -4.07
N GLY A 79 5.42 -2.47 -3.51
CA GLY A 79 5.05 -1.07 -3.74
C GLY A 79 5.21 -0.67 -5.19
N SER A 80 6.31 -1.06 -5.83
CA SER A 80 6.55 -0.81 -7.24
C SER A 80 5.47 -1.43 -8.11
N TRP A 81 5.10 -2.70 -7.84
CA TRP A 81 4.00 -3.36 -8.53
C TRP A 81 2.69 -2.61 -8.35
N SER A 82 2.35 -2.25 -7.10
CA SER A 82 1.10 -1.56 -6.80
C SER A 82 1.01 -0.21 -7.52
N MET A 83 2.10 0.54 -7.54
CA MET A 83 2.14 1.84 -8.21
C MET A 83 2.02 1.69 -9.72
N ARG A 84 2.71 0.72 -10.32
CA ARG A 84 2.61 0.46 -11.77
C ARG A 84 1.20 0.01 -12.15
N TYR A 85 0.61 -0.89 -11.37
CA TYR A 85 -0.75 -1.35 -11.62
C TYR A 85 -1.73 -0.18 -11.53
N SER A 86 -1.61 0.67 -10.51
CA SER A 86 -2.45 1.84 -10.34
C SER A 86 -2.34 2.80 -11.53
N ASN A 87 -1.12 3.06 -11.98
CA ASN A 87 -0.90 3.92 -13.15
C ASN A 87 -1.54 3.36 -14.41
N ALA A 88 -1.41 2.05 -14.64
CA ALA A 88 -2.05 1.41 -15.79
C ALA A 88 -3.58 1.44 -15.71
N ALA A 89 -4.12 1.37 -14.50
CA ALA A 89 -5.57 1.33 -14.30
C ALA A 89 -6.29 2.65 -14.54
N PHE A 90 -5.58 3.79 -14.57
CA PHE A 90 -6.22 5.09 -14.83
C PHE A 90 -6.91 5.13 -16.18
N ASN A 91 -6.32 4.51 -17.19
CA ASN A 91 -6.80 4.56 -18.57
C ASN A 91 -7.17 3.19 -19.14
N ALA A 92 -7.34 2.19 -18.29
CA ALA A 92 -7.68 0.84 -18.72
C ALA A 92 -8.75 0.25 -17.81
N PRO A 93 -9.63 -0.63 -18.33
CA PRO A 93 -10.69 -1.25 -17.53
C PRO A 93 -10.13 -2.40 -16.67
N LYS A 94 -9.16 -2.10 -15.82
CA LYS A 94 -8.56 -3.09 -14.93
C LYS A 94 -9.39 -3.28 -13.68
N ASP A 95 -9.45 -4.52 -13.20
CA ASP A 95 -10.02 -4.84 -11.90
C ASP A 95 -9.14 -4.22 -10.80
N LEU A 96 -9.74 -3.54 -9.85
CA LEU A 96 -9.03 -2.93 -8.73
C LEU A 96 -8.82 -3.90 -7.56
N GLN A 97 -9.43 -5.09 -7.62
CA GLN A 97 -9.35 -6.06 -6.55
C GLN A 97 -7.91 -6.46 -6.17
N PRO A 98 -6.97 -6.65 -7.12
CA PRO A 98 -5.60 -6.96 -6.73
C PRO A 98 -4.95 -5.88 -5.84
N LEU A 99 -5.30 -4.61 -6.03
CA LEU A 99 -4.82 -3.53 -5.18
C LEU A 99 -5.42 -3.63 -3.78
N VAL A 100 -6.72 -3.93 -3.70
CA VAL A 100 -7.42 -4.13 -2.43
C VAL A 100 -6.80 -5.30 -1.66
N ASP A 101 -6.50 -6.39 -2.34
CA ASP A 101 -5.94 -7.59 -1.72
C ASP A 101 -4.57 -7.33 -1.10
N ILE A 102 -3.70 -6.64 -1.82
CA ILE A 102 -2.37 -6.31 -1.31
C ILE A 102 -2.46 -5.34 -0.11
N ASN A 103 -3.37 -4.38 -0.17
CA ASN A 103 -3.59 -3.45 0.94
C ASN A 103 -4.17 -4.16 2.16
N ASN A 104 -5.03 -5.16 1.98
CA ASN A 104 -5.54 -5.99 3.07
C ASN A 104 -4.41 -6.73 3.78
N ASP A 105 -3.43 -7.23 3.03
CA ASP A 105 -2.26 -7.89 3.62
C ASP A 105 -1.49 -6.93 4.54
N MET A 106 -1.46 -5.65 4.20
CA MET A 106 -0.78 -4.64 5.03
C MET A 106 -1.57 -4.29 6.29
N ILE A 107 -2.89 -4.50 6.30
CA ILE A 107 -3.77 -4.23 7.43
C ILE A 107 -3.68 -5.35 8.48
N GLU A 108 -3.60 -6.56 8.04
CA GLU A 108 -3.51 -7.73 8.92
C GLU A 108 -2.13 -7.78 9.59
#